data_a12b1555e4a799658e1b86dd0e7bb8ee
#
_entry.id   a12b1555e4a799658e1b86dd0e7bb8ee
#
_cell.length_a   1.000
_cell.length_b   1.000
_cell.length_c   1.000
_cell.angle_alpha   90.00
_cell.angle_beta   90.00
_cell.angle_gamma   90.00
#
_symmetry.space_group_name_H-M   'P 1'
#
loop_
_entity.id
_entity.type
_entity.pdbx_description
1 polymer ?
#
loop_
_entity_poly.entity_id
_entity_poly.type
_entity_poly.pdbx_seq_one_letter_code
_entity_poly.pdbx_strand_id
1 'polypeptide(L)'
;GVCPEDMQSDGVDLAGVVVCDMCHTPNNWRSIGSLPDFLAEHGIVGIEGVDTREITLRVRDTGTMRCAISTEDLDPASLVARVKAAPSISETNWVAKVSTAEPYDVNALVDINHPQAPACHRSRLR
;
A
#
# COMPACT_ATOMS: atom_id res chain seq x y z
N GLY A 1 -12.15 8.19 -0.73
CA GLY A 1 -12.22 8.33 0.72
C GLY A 1 -11.94 7.02 1.44
N VAL A 2 -11.73 7.07 2.72
CA VAL A 2 -11.42 5.93 3.57
C VAL A 2 -12.66 5.53 4.37
N CYS A 3 -12.93 4.21 4.45
CA CYS A 3 -14.00 3.63 5.23
C CYS A 3 -13.39 2.54 6.15
N PRO A 4 -13.55 2.63 7.48
CA PRO A 4 -13.01 1.63 8.42
C PRO A 4 -13.55 0.22 8.19
N GLU A 5 -14.79 0.11 7.74
CA GLU A 5 -15.42 -1.18 7.46
C GLU A 5 -14.78 -1.93 6.29
N ASP A 6 -14.05 -1.23 5.43
CA ASP A 6 -13.36 -1.80 4.27
C ASP A 6 -11.90 -2.19 4.57
N MET A 7 -11.41 -1.99 5.81
CA MET A 7 -10.07 -2.39 6.22
C MET A 7 -9.94 -3.91 6.22
N GLN A 8 -8.92 -4.40 5.53
CA GLN A 8 -8.69 -5.85 5.37
C GLN A 8 -7.37 -6.32 6.00
N SER A 9 -6.64 -5.41 6.63
CA SER A 9 -5.40 -5.70 7.35
C SER A 9 -5.28 -4.82 8.60
N ASP A 10 -4.52 -5.29 9.57
CA ASP A 10 -4.30 -4.59 10.85
C ASP A 10 -3.32 -3.42 10.74
N GLY A 11 -2.67 -3.26 9.58
CA GLY A 11 -1.69 -2.22 9.34
C GLY A 11 -1.51 -1.87 7.88
N VAL A 12 -0.60 -0.94 7.60
CA VAL A 12 -0.27 -0.48 6.26
C VAL A 12 1.21 -0.77 5.98
N ASP A 13 1.47 -1.80 5.17
CA ASP A 13 2.83 -2.25 4.82
C ASP A 13 3.39 -1.50 3.59
N LEU A 14 3.14 -0.20 3.48
CA LEU A 14 3.60 0.64 2.39
C LEU A 14 4.72 1.57 2.86
N ALA A 15 5.79 1.65 2.08
CA ALA A 15 6.85 2.65 2.30
C ALA A 15 6.45 4.03 1.78
N GLY A 16 5.55 4.10 0.81
CA GLY A 16 5.05 5.35 0.24
C GLY A 16 4.03 5.10 -0.87
N VAL A 17 3.35 6.16 -1.28
CA VAL A 17 2.29 6.11 -2.30
C VAL A 17 2.59 7.13 -3.42
N VAL A 18 2.47 6.68 -4.66
CA VAL A 18 2.64 7.52 -5.86
C VAL A 18 1.35 7.49 -6.65
N VAL A 19 0.78 8.65 -6.91
CA VAL A 19 -0.46 8.78 -7.68
C VAL A 19 -0.34 9.85 -8.78
N CYS A 20 -1.14 9.71 -9.82
CA CYS A 20 -1.28 10.75 -10.82
C CYS A 20 -2.10 11.93 -10.28
N ASP A 21 -3.20 11.61 -9.63
CA ASP A 21 -4.13 12.58 -9.04
C ASP A 21 -4.70 12.03 -7.72
N MET A 22 -4.74 12.87 -6.70
CA MET A 22 -5.21 12.53 -5.36
C MET A 22 -6.59 13.13 -5.11
N CYS A 23 -7.53 12.30 -4.68
CA CYS A 23 -8.84 12.77 -4.26
C CYS A 23 -8.76 13.41 -2.88
N HIS A 24 -8.66 14.75 -2.82
CA HIS A 24 -8.63 15.51 -1.57
C HIS A 24 -10.02 15.70 -0.93
N THR A 25 -11.08 15.57 -1.73
CA THR A 25 -12.46 15.77 -1.25
C THR A 25 -13.31 14.55 -1.64
N PRO A 26 -13.29 13.50 -0.84
CA PRO A 26 -14.08 12.30 -1.13
C PRO A 26 -15.58 12.62 -1.00
N ASN A 27 -16.38 12.11 -1.95
CA ASN A 27 -17.84 12.29 -1.97
C ASN A 27 -18.61 10.97 -1.78
N ASN A 28 -17.95 9.92 -1.34
CA ASN A 28 -18.62 8.66 -0.98
C ASN A 28 -19.31 8.79 0.36
N TRP A 29 -20.59 8.45 0.44
CA TRP A 29 -21.41 8.52 1.67
C TRP A 29 -20.86 7.67 2.84
N ARG A 30 -20.06 6.61 2.54
CA ARG A 30 -19.41 5.76 3.54
C ARG A 30 -18.06 6.33 4.02
N SER A 31 -17.52 7.32 3.31
CA SER A 31 -16.23 7.87 3.65
C SER A 31 -16.27 8.67 4.95
N ILE A 32 -15.38 8.36 5.86
CA ILE A 32 -15.19 9.11 7.11
C ILE A 32 -13.94 9.98 7.09
N GLY A 33 -13.08 9.83 6.08
CA GLY A 33 -11.85 10.60 5.96
C GLY A 33 -11.29 10.58 4.55
N SER A 34 -10.28 11.41 4.33
CA SER A 34 -9.55 11.45 3.07
C SER A 34 -8.39 10.44 3.07
N LEU A 35 -7.94 10.00 1.89
CA LEU A 35 -6.73 9.18 1.79
C LEU A 35 -5.46 9.92 2.26
N PRO A 36 -5.26 11.21 1.96
CA PRO A 36 -4.13 11.96 2.50
C PRO A 36 -4.05 11.94 4.03
N ASP A 37 -5.17 12.17 4.72
CA ASP A 37 -5.20 12.16 6.18
C ASP A 37 -4.86 10.77 6.72
N PHE A 38 -5.43 9.73 6.14
CA PHE A 38 -5.13 8.34 6.48
C PHE A 38 -3.65 8.01 6.33
N LEU A 39 -3.02 8.41 5.22
CA LEU A 39 -1.58 8.19 5.00
C LEU A 39 -0.74 8.95 6.03
N ALA A 40 -1.12 10.20 6.35
CA ALA A 40 -0.43 11.00 7.35
C ALA A 40 -0.51 10.40 8.75
N GLU A 41 -1.67 9.89 9.16
CA GLU A 41 -1.86 9.19 10.44
C GLU A 41 -0.99 7.94 10.57
N HIS A 42 -0.72 7.25 9.44
CA HIS A 42 0.14 6.07 9.40
C HIS A 42 1.62 6.39 9.10
N GLY A 43 1.99 7.68 9.01
CA GLY A 43 3.36 8.11 8.72
C GLY A 43 3.85 7.74 7.31
N ILE A 44 2.92 7.59 6.35
CA ILE A 44 3.22 7.17 4.99
C ILE A 44 3.34 8.40 4.10
N VAL A 45 4.49 8.57 3.45
CA VAL A 45 4.71 9.65 2.50
C VAL A 45 4.01 9.37 1.18
N GLY A 46 3.34 10.39 0.62
CA GLY A 46 2.69 10.35 -0.69
C GLY A 46 3.23 11.41 -1.63
N ILE A 47 3.18 11.14 -2.92
CA ILE A 47 3.45 12.11 -3.98
C ILE A 47 2.38 12.02 -5.06
N GLU A 48 1.84 13.16 -5.48
CA GLU A 48 0.88 13.28 -6.57
C GLU A 48 1.46 14.04 -7.77
N GLY A 49 0.75 14.05 -8.89
CA GLY A 49 1.17 14.72 -10.11
C GLY A 49 2.24 13.95 -10.90
N VAL A 50 2.39 12.64 -10.63
CA VAL A 50 3.40 11.79 -11.25
C VAL A 50 2.78 10.96 -12.39
N ASP A 51 3.50 10.83 -13.51
CA ASP A 51 3.10 9.91 -14.58
C ASP A 51 3.28 8.46 -14.15
N THR A 52 2.23 7.93 -13.50
CA THR A 52 2.20 6.54 -13.02
C THR A 52 2.16 5.53 -14.16
N ARG A 53 1.73 5.95 -15.35
CA ARG A 53 1.76 5.10 -16.55
C ARG A 53 3.19 4.85 -17.00
N GLU A 54 4.02 5.89 -17.03
CA GLU A 54 5.44 5.77 -17.39
C GLU A 54 6.17 4.88 -16.37
N ILE A 55 5.91 5.05 -15.06
CA ILE A 55 6.49 4.19 -14.02
C ILE A 55 6.10 2.72 -14.26
N THR A 56 4.81 2.46 -14.55
CA THR A 56 4.32 1.10 -14.80
C THR A 56 5.01 0.47 -16.01
N LEU A 57 5.19 1.22 -17.09
CA LEU A 57 5.88 0.74 -18.29
C LEU A 57 7.34 0.40 -17.99
N ARG A 58 8.04 1.24 -17.24
CA ARG A 58 9.43 0.98 -16.83
C ARG A 58 9.56 -0.27 -15.97
N VAL A 59 8.71 -0.41 -14.95
CA VAL A 59 8.72 -1.59 -14.08
C VAL A 59 8.40 -2.86 -14.87
N ARG A 60 7.48 -2.80 -15.83
CA ARG A 60 7.17 -3.93 -16.71
C ARG A 60 8.38 -4.35 -17.57
N ASP A 61 9.09 -3.38 -18.11
CA ASP A 61 10.16 -3.65 -19.09
C ASP A 61 11.50 -3.99 -18.38
N THR A 62 11.77 -3.44 -17.20
CA THR A 62 13.03 -3.62 -16.47
C THR A 62 12.93 -4.53 -15.24
N GLY A 63 11.72 -4.88 -14.79
CA GLY A 63 11.48 -5.58 -13.54
C GLY A 63 11.38 -4.64 -12.34
N THR A 64 11.48 -5.20 -11.14
CA THR A 64 11.39 -4.44 -9.88
C THR A 64 12.49 -3.38 -9.79
N MET A 65 12.10 -2.16 -9.42
CA MET A 65 13.02 -1.02 -9.29
C MET A 65 13.02 -0.52 -7.85
N ARG A 66 14.19 -0.14 -7.37
CA ARG A 66 14.32 0.61 -6.12
C ARG A 66 13.95 2.06 -6.38
N CYS A 67 13.18 2.65 -5.49
CA CYS A 67 12.80 4.05 -5.55
C CYS A 67 12.87 4.70 -4.17
N ALA A 68 12.82 6.02 -4.12
CA ALA A 68 12.67 6.78 -2.90
C ALA A 68 11.71 7.95 -3.11
N ILE A 69 10.97 8.28 -2.07
CA ILE A 69 10.17 9.49 -1.95
C ILE A 69 10.68 10.20 -0.69
N SER A 70 10.84 11.51 -0.73
CA SER A 70 11.30 12.28 0.40
C SER A 70 10.59 13.63 0.48
N THR A 71 10.24 14.02 1.69
CA THR A 71 9.76 15.37 2.02
C THR A 71 10.84 16.25 2.64
N GLU A 72 11.97 15.67 3.02
CA GLU A 72 13.09 16.35 3.71
C GLU A 72 14.26 16.60 2.76
N ASP A 73 14.75 15.53 2.13
CA ASP A 73 15.84 15.60 1.15
C ASP A 73 15.24 15.83 -0.24
N LEU A 74 15.45 17.02 -0.80
CA LEU A 74 14.93 17.41 -2.12
C LEU A 74 16.03 17.39 -3.20
N ASP A 75 17.25 16.95 -2.87
CA ASP A 75 18.32 16.81 -3.85
C ASP A 75 18.21 15.46 -4.59
N PRO A 76 17.91 15.47 -5.90
CA PRO A 76 17.81 14.24 -6.69
C PRO A 76 19.10 13.40 -6.69
N ALA A 77 20.28 14.05 -6.64
CA ALA A 77 21.55 13.33 -6.65
C ALA A 77 21.77 12.55 -5.35
N SER A 78 21.43 13.16 -4.22
CA SER A 78 21.44 12.53 -2.90
C SER A 78 20.47 11.33 -2.86
N LEU A 79 19.24 11.52 -3.29
CA LEU A 79 18.23 10.46 -3.32
C LEU A 79 18.65 9.30 -4.21
N VAL A 80 19.18 9.55 -5.39
CA VAL A 80 19.69 8.50 -6.30
C VAL A 80 20.83 7.73 -5.66
N ALA A 81 21.75 8.40 -4.96
CA ALA A 81 22.85 7.74 -4.26
C ALA A 81 22.32 6.79 -3.16
N ARG A 82 21.35 7.26 -2.37
CA ARG A 82 20.67 6.45 -1.32
C ARG A 82 19.94 5.25 -1.90
N VAL A 83 19.20 5.43 -3.00
CA VAL A 83 18.49 4.34 -3.70
C VAL A 83 19.45 3.27 -4.22
N LYS A 84 20.60 3.70 -4.77
CA LYS A 84 21.64 2.76 -5.23
C LYS A 84 22.28 1.97 -4.09
N ALA A 85 22.43 2.59 -2.93
CA ALA A 85 23.01 1.94 -1.73
C ALA A 85 22.01 1.06 -0.98
N ALA A 86 20.70 1.21 -1.22
CA ALA A 86 19.67 0.42 -0.55
C ALA A 86 19.73 -1.06 -0.98
N PRO A 87 19.38 -2.00 -0.09
CA PRO A 87 19.35 -3.43 -0.43
C PRO A 87 18.32 -3.73 -1.53
N SER A 88 18.58 -4.77 -2.30
CA SER A 88 17.63 -5.29 -3.28
C SER A 88 16.44 -5.97 -2.58
N ILE A 89 15.30 -6.03 -3.26
CA ILE A 89 14.12 -6.75 -2.77
C ILE A 89 14.42 -8.24 -2.49
N SER A 90 15.31 -8.85 -3.25
CA SER A 90 15.74 -10.25 -3.10
C SER A 90 16.65 -10.48 -1.88
N GLU A 91 17.23 -9.43 -1.30
CA GLU A 91 18.10 -9.54 -0.12
C GLU A 91 17.33 -9.49 1.20
N THR A 92 16.03 -9.23 1.13
CA THR A 92 15.17 -9.11 2.32
C THR A 92 14.08 -10.18 2.28
N ASN A 93 13.89 -10.89 3.40
CA ASN A 93 12.77 -11.82 3.54
C ASN A 93 11.48 -11.05 3.86
N TRP A 94 10.84 -10.54 2.81
CA TRP A 94 9.58 -9.80 2.94
C TRP A 94 8.43 -10.68 3.40
N VAL A 95 8.40 -11.95 3.01
CA VAL A 95 7.35 -12.89 3.42
C VAL A 95 7.28 -12.97 4.94
N ALA A 96 8.43 -13.09 5.61
CA ALA A 96 8.47 -13.13 7.07
C ALA A 96 8.04 -11.80 7.74
N LYS A 97 8.14 -10.67 7.03
CA LYS A 97 7.75 -9.36 7.56
C LYS A 97 6.27 -9.07 7.45
N VAL A 98 5.62 -9.52 6.36
CA VAL A 98 4.22 -9.20 6.06
C VAL A 98 3.26 -10.37 6.33
N SER A 99 3.79 -11.55 6.66
CA SER A 99 2.97 -12.69 7.06
C SER A 99 2.47 -12.52 8.49
N THR A 100 1.28 -13.04 8.75
CA THR A 100 0.72 -13.08 10.10
C THR A 100 1.66 -13.79 11.07
N ALA A 101 1.82 -13.24 12.28
CA ALA A 101 2.65 -13.83 13.32
C ALA A 101 2.04 -15.12 13.90
N GLU A 102 0.72 -15.18 13.95
CA GLU A 102 -0.02 -16.31 14.51
C GLU A 102 -1.02 -16.86 13.48
N PRO A 103 -1.22 -18.18 13.45
CA PRO A 103 -2.27 -18.77 12.64
C PRO A 103 -3.65 -18.29 13.09
N TYR A 104 -4.54 -17.97 12.17
CA TYR A 104 -5.91 -17.61 12.48
C TYR A 104 -6.90 -18.35 11.58
N ASP A 105 -8.13 -18.55 12.09
CA ASP A 105 -9.22 -19.14 11.33
C ASP A 105 -9.95 -18.03 10.57
N VAL A 106 -9.90 -18.07 9.24
CA VAL A 106 -10.59 -17.11 8.37
C VAL A 106 -12.10 -17.09 8.62
N ASN A 107 -12.70 -18.20 9.03
CA ASN A 107 -14.13 -18.24 9.35
C ASN A 107 -14.49 -17.43 10.60
N ALA A 108 -13.52 -17.18 11.49
CA ALA A 108 -13.72 -16.35 12.69
C ALA A 108 -13.68 -14.85 12.36
N LEU A 109 -13.08 -14.46 11.24
CA LEU A 109 -12.98 -13.08 10.78
C LEU A 109 -14.13 -12.64 9.87
N VAL A 110 -14.91 -13.60 9.35
CA VAL A 110 -16.10 -13.27 8.56
C VAL A 110 -17.18 -12.79 9.52
N ASP A 111 -17.38 -11.48 9.58
CA ASP A 111 -18.50 -10.90 10.30
C ASP A 111 -19.80 -11.34 9.63
N ILE A 112 -20.47 -12.32 10.25
CA ILE A 112 -21.75 -12.86 9.80
C ILE A 112 -22.88 -11.82 9.81
N ASN A 113 -22.64 -10.64 10.37
CA ASN A 113 -23.59 -9.53 10.36
C ASN A 113 -23.51 -8.66 9.10
N HIS A 114 -22.59 -8.94 8.16
CA HIS A 114 -22.57 -8.25 6.88
C HIS A 114 -23.43 -9.02 5.87
N PRO A 115 -24.68 -8.61 5.59
CA PRO A 115 -25.64 -9.38 4.77
C PRO A 115 -25.28 -9.49 3.28
N GLN A 116 -24.12 -8.98 2.86
CA GLN A 116 -23.66 -8.95 1.47
C GLN A 116 -22.26 -9.51 1.25
N ALA A 117 -21.65 -10.17 2.24
CA ALA A 117 -20.42 -10.90 1.97
C ALA A 117 -20.73 -12.03 0.98
N PRO A 118 -20.20 -12.00 -0.27
CA PRO A 118 -20.39 -13.13 -1.17
C PRO A 118 -19.77 -14.34 -0.51
N ALA A 119 -20.51 -15.47 -0.51
CA ALA A 119 -20.01 -16.73 0.00
C ALA A 119 -18.67 -17.03 -0.68
N CYS A 120 -17.56 -16.82 0.03
CA CYS A 120 -16.26 -17.13 -0.47
C CYS A 120 -16.18 -18.63 -0.67
N HIS A 121 -16.16 -19.07 -1.92
CA HIS A 121 -16.01 -20.47 -2.28
C HIS A 121 -14.70 -20.97 -1.68
N ARG A 122 -14.81 -21.92 -0.76
CA ARG A 122 -13.69 -22.64 -0.15
C ARG A 122 -12.83 -23.30 -1.23
N SER A 123 -11.78 -22.65 -1.67
CA SER A 123 -10.68 -23.34 -2.31
C SER A 123 -9.66 -23.67 -1.22
N ARG A 124 -9.62 -24.93 -0.81
CA ARG A 124 -8.50 -25.44 0.00
C ARG A 124 -7.26 -25.35 -0.88
N LEU A 125 -6.39 -24.42 -0.60
CA LEU A 125 -5.01 -24.50 -1.06
C LEU A 125 -4.33 -25.62 -0.26
N ARG A 126 -3.94 -26.68 -0.95
CA ARG A 126 -3.02 -27.71 -0.45
C ARG A 126 -1.59 -27.26 -0.73
#